data_203875df6b4b2008d5c284293ff44457
#
_entry.id   203875df6b4b2008d5c284293ff44457
#
_cell.length_a   1.000
_cell.length_b   1.000
_cell.length_c   1.000
_cell.angle_alpha   90.00
_cell.angle_beta   90.00
_cell.angle_gamma   90.00
#
_symmetry.space_group_name_H-M   'P 1'
#
loop_
_entity.id
_entity.type
_entity.pdbx_description
1 polymer ?
#
loop_
_entity_poly.entity_id
_entity_poly.type
_entity_poly.pdbx_seq_one_letter_code
_entity_poly.pdbx_strand_id
1 'polypeptide(L)'
;MMREIDWSLFESQEKEIETINAELHELRRIKYPQYRDSYYKYYNEFGMPGMIGDLYRKFDRLKNMSREFSEEDIMTQEREITDQLYDIISYCQLQLYWLRNEMWSKKTKTSGANVDYLWSHVCNSSGCDCNKPHSPL
;
A
#
# COMPACT_ATOMS: atom_id res chain seq x y z
N MET A 1 20.80 27.40 6.76
CA MET A 1 21.84 26.41 6.45
C MET A 1 21.18 25.05 6.21
N MET A 2 21.31 24.55 5.00
CA MET A 2 20.78 23.21 4.71
C MET A 2 21.69 22.15 5.31
N ARG A 3 21.12 21.23 6.06
CA ARG A 3 21.88 20.07 6.54
C ARG A 3 22.22 19.17 5.37
N GLU A 4 23.40 18.62 5.36
CA GLU A 4 23.75 17.59 4.40
C GLU A 4 22.86 16.36 4.58
N ILE A 5 22.49 15.75 3.48
CA ILE A 5 21.65 14.54 3.51
C ILE A 5 22.55 13.34 3.83
N ASP A 6 22.13 12.56 4.80
CA ASP A 6 22.81 11.30 5.14
C ASP A 6 22.35 10.18 4.22
N TRP A 7 23.03 10.06 3.10
CA TRP A 7 22.73 9.03 2.12
C TRP A 7 23.07 7.62 2.61
N SER A 8 23.99 7.48 3.56
CA SER A 8 24.31 6.17 4.12
C SER A 8 23.15 5.62 4.94
N LEU A 9 22.44 6.47 5.67
CA LEU A 9 21.22 6.08 6.37
C LEU A 9 20.12 5.68 5.39
N PHE A 10 19.93 6.47 4.35
CA PHE A 10 18.98 6.16 3.30
C PHE A 10 19.25 4.78 2.67
N GLU A 11 20.49 4.52 2.30
CA GLU A 11 20.89 3.24 1.69
C GLU A 11 20.66 2.07 2.64
N SER A 12 20.95 2.25 3.93
CA SER A 12 20.71 1.24 4.95
C SER A 12 19.22 0.92 5.08
N GLN A 13 18.38 1.95 5.09
CA GLN A 13 16.92 1.80 5.15
C GLN A 13 16.39 1.08 3.91
N GLU A 14 16.85 1.48 2.72
CA GLU A 14 16.42 0.87 1.47
C GLU A 14 16.80 -0.62 1.40
N LYS A 15 17.96 -0.97 1.92
CA LYS A 15 18.39 -2.36 1.97
C LYS A 15 17.47 -3.21 2.84
N GLU A 16 17.07 -2.70 4.00
CA GLU A 16 16.11 -3.36 4.86
C GLU A 16 14.72 -3.46 4.21
N ILE A 17 14.29 -2.42 3.52
CA ILE A 17 13.02 -2.39 2.81
C ILE A 17 13.01 -3.42 1.68
N GLU A 18 14.12 -3.59 0.96
CA GLU A 18 14.23 -4.64 -0.04
C GLU A 18 14.02 -6.03 0.56
N THR A 19 14.59 -6.27 1.74
CA THR A 19 14.39 -7.52 2.47
C THR A 19 12.93 -7.72 2.85
N ILE A 20 12.28 -6.67 3.36
CA ILE A 20 10.85 -6.68 3.69
C ILE A 20 10.01 -7.00 2.45
N ASN A 21 10.32 -6.38 1.32
CA ASN A 21 9.62 -6.62 0.07
C ASN A 21 9.76 -8.07 -0.41
N ALA A 22 10.94 -8.65 -0.25
CA ALA A 22 11.18 -10.05 -0.59
C ALA A 22 10.37 -11.00 0.30
N GLU A 23 10.31 -10.72 1.59
CA GLU A 23 9.50 -11.49 2.55
C GLU A 23 8.01 -11.38 2.22
N LEU A 24 7.53 -10.21 1.91
CA LEU A 24 6.14 -9.97 1.52
C LEU A 24 5.77 -10.71 0.23
N HIS A 25 6.67 -10.71 -0.73
CA HIS A 25 6.48 -11.45 -1.97
C HIS A 25 6.33 -12.95 -1.71
N GLU A 26 7.19 -13.51 -0.87
CA GLU A 26 7.12 -14.93 -0.52
C GLU A 26 5.85 -15.27 0.24
N LEU A 27 5.43 -14.42 1.18
CA LEU A 27 4.18 -14.61 1.91
C LEU A 27 2.98 -14.61 0.96
N ARG A 28 2.93 -13.70 0.00
CA ARG A 28 1.86 -13.68 -1.01
C ARG A 28 1.87 -14.93 -1.85
N ARG A 29 3.04 -15.40 -2.23
CA ARG A 29 3.19 -16.62 -3.02
C ARG A 29 2.65 -17.85 -2.27
N ILE A 30 2.98 -17.95 -0.98
CA ILE A 30 2.50 -19.05 -0.12
C ILE A 30 0.98 -18.99 0.06
N LYS A 31 0.43 -17.80 0.25
CA LYS A 31 -1.01 -17.60 0.50
C LYS A 31 -1.86 -17.68 -0.77
N TYR A 32 -1.28 -17.44 -1.93
CA TYR A 32 -2.03 -17.34 -3.19
C TYR A 32 -2.92 -18.55 -3.48
N PRO A 33 -2.47 -19.80 -3.29
CA PRO A 33 -3.35 -20.96 -3.55
C PRO A 33 -4.65 -20.95 -2.73
N GLN A 34 -4.65 -20.32 -1.56
CA GLN A 34 -5.82 -20.20 -0.70
C GLN A 34 -6.76 -19.07 -1.14
N TYR A 35 -6.20 -17.92 -1.49
CA TYR A 35 -6.98 -16.72 -1.78
C TYR A 35 -7.24 -16.53 -3.27
N ARG A 36 -6.29 -16.94 -4.12
CA ARG A 36 -6.37 -16.76 -5.58
C ARG A 36 -6.80 -15.33 -5.93
N ASP A 37 -7.91 -15.18 -6.62
CA ASP A 37 -8.46 -13.90 -7.04
C ASP A 37 -9.57 -13.36 -6.13
N SER A 38 -9.68 -13.90 -4.90
CA SER A 38 -10.75 -13.51 -3.97
C SER A 38 -10.76 -12.02 -3.68
N TYR A 39 -9.60 -11.42 -3.49
CA TYR A 39 -9.49 -9.99 -3.24
C TYR A 39 -9.95 -9.17 -4.42
N TYR A 40 -9.59 -9.59 -5.61
CA TYR A 40 -9.98 -8.93 -6.84
C TYR A 40 -11.49 -8.96 -7.03
N LYS A 41 -12.11 -10.11 -6.82
CA LYS A 41 -13.56 -10.27 -6.88
C LYS A 41 -14.27 -9.41 -5.84
N TYR A 42 -13.73 -9.38 -4.61
CA TYR A 42 -14.29 -8.60 -3.53
C TYR A 42 -14.28 -7.10 -3.87
N TYR A 43 -13.17 -6.60 -4.38
CA TYR A 43 -13.09 -5.19 -4.75
C TYR A 43 -13.93 -4.85 -5.98
N ASN A 44 -14.13 -5.79 -6.89
CA ASN A 44 -15.07 -5.61 -8.00
C ASN A 44 -16.50 -5.46 -7.50
N GLU A 45 -16.86 -6.21 -6.47
CA GLU A 45 -18.22 -6.17 -5.92
C GLU A 45 -18.45 -4.95 -5.03
N PHE A 46 -17.53 -4.65 -4.13
CA PHE A 46 -17.73 -3.63 -3.11
C PHE A 46 -17.01 -2.32 -3.39
N GLY A 47 -16.06 -2.29 -4.30
CA GLY A 47 -15.36 -1.07 -4.71
C GLY A 47 -14.53 -0.43 -3.60
N MET A 48 -14.41 0.88 -3.68
CA MET A 48 -13.65 1.67 -2.72
C MET A 48 -14.07 1.48 -1.27
N PRO A 49 -15.37 1.42 -0.94
CA PRO A 49 -15.78 1.15 0.45
C PRO A 49 -15.23 -0.16 0.99
N GLY A 50 -15.17 -1.20 0.17
CA GLY A 50 -14.58 -2.49 0.57
C GLY A 50 -13.09 -2.39 0.85
N MET A 51 -12.37 -1.67 -0.01
CA MET A 51 -10.94 -1.42 0.18
C MET A 51 -10.65 -0.68 1.48
N ILE A 52 -11.38 0.39 1.71
CA ILE A 52 -11.23 1.22 2.92
C ILE A 52 -11.57 0.41 4.17
N GLY A 53 -12.63 -0.39 4.09
CA GLY A 53 -13.04 -1.25 5.19
C GLY A 53 -11.97 -2.26 5.60
N ASP A 54 -11.29 -2.86 4.62
CA ASP A 54 -10.19 -3.80 4.89
C ASP A 54 -9.04 -3.13 5.63
N LEU A 55 -8.62 -1.95 5.15
CA LEU A 55 -7.56 -1.18 5.80
C LEU A 55 -7.97 -0.71 7.18
N TYR A 56 -9.21 -0.25 7.32
CA TYR A 56 -9.72 0.22 8.60
C TYR A 56 -9.68 -0.86 9.67
N ARG A 57 -10.12 -2.07 9.35
CA ARG A 57 -10.12 -3.19 10.32
C ARG A 57 -8.71 -3.53 10.78
N LYS A 58 -7.74 -3.54 9.86
CA LYS A 58 -6.35 -3.83 10.21
C LYS A 58 -5.73 -2.71 11.02
N PHE A 59 -6.01 -1.48 10.65
CA PHE A 59 -5.52 -0.32 11.38
C PHE A 59 -6.12 -0.22 12.79
N ASP A 60 -7.41 -0.48 12.91
CA ASP A 60 -8.10 -0.47 14.19
C ASP A 60 -7.54 -1.54 15.14
N ARG A 61 -7.29 -2.73 14.62
CA ARG A 61 -6.66 -3.80 15.38
C ARG A 61 -5.25 -3.40 15.86
N LEU A 62 -4.46 -2.80 14.99
CA LEU A 62 -3.14 -2.29 15.37
C LEU A 62 -3.22 -1.24 16.47
N LYS A 63 -4.18 -0.32 16.35
CA LYS A 63 -4.43 0.71 17.34
C LYS A 63 -4.81 0.13 18.70
N ASN A 64 -5.67 -0.88 18.72
CA ASN A 64 -6.08 -1.55 19.95
C ASN A 64 -4.90 -2.30 20.59
N MET A 65 -4.08 -2.96 19.80
CA MET A 65 -2.89 -3.62 20.29
C MET A 65 -1.92 -2.63 20.96
N SER A 66 -1.77 -1.44 20.39
CA SER A 66 -0.86 -0.43 20.95
C SER A 66 -1.31 0.12 22.30
N ARG A 67 -2.60 0.06 22.61
CA ARG A 67 -3.13 0.52 23.91
C ARG A 67 -2.83 -0.45 25.04
N GLU A 68 -2.69 -1.73 24.72
CA GLU A 68 -2.43 -2.78 25.68
C GLU A 68 -0.94 -3.11 25.79
N PHE A 69 -0.11 -2.28 25.19
CA PHE A 69 1.32 -2.54 25.09
C PHE A 69 2.00 -2.38 26.45
N SER A 70 2.58 -3.45 26.97
CA SER A 70 3.44 -3.43 28.14
C SER A 70 4.85 -3.87 27.77
N GLU A 71 5.85 -3.34 28.48
CA GLU A 71 7.26 -3.66 28.21
C GLU A 71 7.56 -5.16 28.36
N GLU A 72 6.82 -5.85 29.22
CA GLU A 72 7.01 -7.29 29.48
C GLU A 72 6.60 -8.16 28.30
N ASP A 73 5.68 -7.67 27.44
CA ASP A 73 5.12 -8.42 26.33
C ASP A 73 5.68 -7.98 24.96
N ILE A 74 6.73 -7.15 24.95
CA ILE A 74 7.29 -6.59 23.72
C ILE A 74 7.60 -7.67 22.68
N MET A 75 8.23 -8.76 23.09
CA MET A 75 8.65 -9.82 22.15
C MET A 75 7.46 -10.51 21.48
N THR A 76 6.41 -10.79 22.24
CA THR A 76 5.20 -11.43 21.70
C THR A 76 4.41 -10.45 20.82
N GLN A 77 4.29 -9.20 21.27
CA GLN A 77 3.55 -8.18 20.56
C GLN A 77 4.26 -7.72 19.29
N GLU A 78 5.58 -7.72 19.28
CA GLU A 78 6.37 -7.37 18.08
C GLU A 78 5.97 -8.24 16.90
N ARG A 79 5.84 -9.55 17.09
CA ARG A 79 5.43 -10.46 16.04
C ARG A 79 4.02 -10.16 15.53
N GLU A 80 3.08 -9.91 16.44
CA GLU A 80 1.70 -9.59 16.08
C GLU A 80 1.61 -8.24 15.36
N ILE A 81 2.37 -7.24 15.81
CA ILE A 81 2.43 -5.94 15.15
C ILE A 81 3.00 -6.08 13.73
N THR A 82 4.07 -6.84 13.60
CA THR A 82 4.69 -7.11 12.30
C THR A 82 3.70 -7.76 11.34
N ASP A 83 2.95 -8.75 11.81
CA ASP A 83 1.94 -9.43 11.01
C ASP A 83 0.84 -8.45 10.54
N GLN A 84 0.39 -7.55 11.41
CA GLN A 84 -0.60 -6.54 11.03
C GLN A 84 -0.06 -5.55 10.01
N LEU A 85 1.18 -5.10 10.18
CA LEU A 85 1.83 -4.20 9.23
C LEU A 85 2.03 -4.87 7.87
N TYR A 86 2.42 -6.13 7.85
CA TYR A 86 2.56 -6.90 6.61
C TYR A 86 1.22 -7.05 5.90
N ASP A 87 0.16 -7.30 6.65
CA ASP A 87 -1.19 -7.37 6.08
C ASP A 87 -1.60 -6.02 5.46
N ILE A 88 -1.34 -4.92 6.15
CA ILE A 88 -1.67 -3.58 5.64
C ILE A 88 -0.93 -3.30 4.34
N ILE A 89 0.38 -3.59 4.29
CA ILE A 89 1.17 -3.39 3.08
C ILE A 89 0.62 -4.27 1.94
N SER A 90 0.34 -5.53 2.24
CA SER A 90 -0.18 -6.48 1.23
C SER A 90 -1.54 -6.02 0.69
N TYR A 91 -2.44 -5.57 1.54
CA TYR A 91 -3.72 -5.01 1.10
C TYR A 91 -3.53 -3.79 0.22
N CYS A 92 -2.62 -2.89 0.60
CA CYS A 92 -2.32 -1.72 -0.23
C CYS A 92 -1.83 -2.12 -1.62
N GLN A 93 -0.98 -3.12 -1.70
CA GLN A 93 -0.45 -3.61 -2.98
C GLN A 93 -1.55 -4.24 -3.84
N LEU A 94 -2.40 -5.08 -3.24
CA LEU A 94 -3.53 -5.69 -3.95
C LEU A 94 -4.54 -4.64 -4.41
N GLN A 95 -4.78 -3.63 -3.60
CA GLN A 95 -5.67 -2.53 -3.94
C GLN A 95 -5.13 -1.69 -5.09
N LEU A 96 -3.82 -1.41 -5.09
CA LEU A 96 -3.17 -0.72 -6.20
C LEU A 96 -3.26 -1.53 -7.49
N TYR A 97 -3.08 -2.85 -7.41
CA TYR A 97 -3.27 -3.72 -8.56
C TYR A 97 -4.69 -3.63 -9.11
N TRP A 98 -5.69 -3.70 -8.23
CA TRP A 98 -7.10 -3.59 -8.63
C TRP A 98 -7.40 -2.23 -9.27
N LEU A 99 -6.93 -1.15 -8.66
CA LEU A 99 -7.14 0.20 -9.19
C LEU A 99 -6.58 0.35 -10.60
N ARG A 100 -5.37 -0.13 -10.80
CA ARG A 100 -4.70 -0.03 -12.11
C ARG A 100 -5.39 -0.85 -13.19
N ASN A 101 -5.89 -2.02 -12.83
CA ASN A 101 -6.43 -2.96 -13.82
C ASN A 101 -7.94 -2.83 -14.03
N GLU A 102 -8.68 -2.40 -13.02
CA GLU A 102 -10.12 -2.25 -13.13
C GLU A 102 -10.54 -0.79 -13.28
N MET A 103 -10.23 -0.01 -12.28
CA MET A 103 -10.74 1.35 -12.21
C MET A 103 -10.12 2.25 -13.28
N TRP A 104 -8.81 2.28 -13.37
CA TRP A 104 -8.11 3.13 -14.32
C TRP A 104 -8.31 2.64 -15.76
N SER A 105 -8.29 1.34 -15.96
CA SER A 105 -8.50 0.73 -17.25
C SER A 105 -9.89 1.04 -17.80
N LYS A 106 -10.92 0.93 -16.97
CA LYS A 106 -12.29 1.28 -17.33
C LYS A 106 -12.43 2.77 -17.65
N LYS A 107 -11.83 3.61 -16.83
CA LYS A 107 -11.83 5.06 -17.04
C LYS A 107 -11.15 5.43 -18.35
N THR A 108 -10.04 4.80 -18.66
CA THR A 108 -9.31 5.02 -19.91
C THR A 108 -10.15 4.62 -21.12
N LYS A 109 -10.82 3.47 -21.03
CA LYS A 109 -11.67 2.98 -22.12
C LYS A 109 -12.91 3.83 -22.35
N THR A 110 -13.49 4.36 -21.28
CA THR A 110 -14.75 5.10 -21.34
C THR A 110 -14.57 6.55 -21.70
N SER A 111 -13.53 7.20 -21.20
CA SER A 111 -13.33 8.63 -21.34
C SER A 111 -12.23 9.02 -22.33
N GLY A 112 -11.52 8.03 -22.87
CA GLY A 112 -10.35 8.30 -23.72
C GLY A 112 -9.17 8.88 -22.94
N ALA A 113 -9.25 8.97 -21.64
CA ALA A 113 -8.15 9.41 -20.80
C ALA A 113 -7.01 8.38 -20.88
N ASN A 114 -5.78 8.86 -20.93
CA ASN A 114 -4.63 7.99 -20.95
C ASN A 114 -4.07 7.79 -19.54
N VAL A 115 -3.23 6.79 -19.41
CA VAL A 115 -2.60 6.45 -18.13
C VAL A 115 -1.68 7.58 -17.66
N ASP A 116 -1.03 8.28 -18.58
CA ASP A 116 -0.14 9.39 -18.27
C ASP A 116 -0.85 10.51 -17.52
N TYR A 117 -2.10 10.76 -17.85
CA TYR A 117 -2.92 11.75 -17.15
C TYR A 117 -3.07 11.39 -15.66
N LEU A 118 -3.39 10.14 -15.37
CA LEU A 118 -3.58 9.69 -14.00
C LEU A 118 -2.28 9.76 -13.20
N TRP A 119 -1.18 9.35 -13.81
CA TRP A 119 0.13 9.43 -13.19
C TRP A 119 0.57 10.86 -12.95
N SER A 120 0.34 11.73 -13.89
CA SER A 120 0.63 13.16 -13.74
C SER A 120 -0.14 13.76 -12.57
N HIS A 121 -1.39 13.38 -12.41
CA HIS A 121 -2.21 13.85 -11.30
C HIS A 121 -1.69 13.33 -9.96
N VAL A 122 -1.35 12.07 -9.84
CA VAL A 122 -0.78 11.48 -8.64
C VAL A 122 0.54 12.16 -8.28
N CYS A 123 1.39 12.38 -9.27
CA CYS A 123 2.65 13.08 -9.07
C CYS A 123 2.45 14.48 -8.52
N ASN A 124 1.50 15.23 -9.06
CA ASN A 124 1.17 16.57 -8.61
C ASN A 124 0.64 16.57 -7.17
N SER A 125 -0.21 15.65 -6.84
CA SER A 125 -0.81 15.56 -5.50
C SER A 125 0.20 15.17 -4.42
N SER A 126 1.28 14.48 -4.79
CA SER A 126 2.33 14.13 -3.85
C SER A 126 3.42 15.21 -3.71
N GLY A 127 3.19 16.39 -4.25
CA GLY A 127 4.14 17.48 -4.17
C GLY A 127 5.29 17.38 -5.15
N CYS A 128 5.16 16.53 -6.14
CA CYS A 128 6.14 16.44 -7.21
C CYS A 128 6.17 17.75 -7.99
N ASP A 129 7.36 18.26 -8.23
CA ASP A 129 7.55 19.49 -9.00
C ASP A 129 7.43 19.25 -10.50
N CYS A 130 6.35 18.62 -10.87
CA CYS A 130 6.02 18.42 -12.27
C CYS A 130 5.29 19.64 -12.77
N ASN A 131 6.02 20.66 -13.16
CA ASN A 131 5.45 21.90 -13.72
C ASN A 131 4.73 21.70 -15.05
N LYS A 132 4.26 20.52 -15.31
CA LYS A 132 3.48 20.25 -16.51
C LYS A 132 2.04 20.63 -16.25
N PRO A 133 1.34 21.10 -17.26
CA PRO A 133 -0.09 21.30 -17.13
C PRO A 133 -0.74 19.94 -16.96
N HIS A 134 -0.93 19.56 -15.73
CA HIS A 134 -1.74 18.40 -15.43
C HIS A 134 -3.17 18.76 -15.77
N SER A 135 -3.86 17.82 -16.37
CA SER A 135 -5.25 18.07 -16.68
C SER A 135 -5.99 18.36 -15.38
N PRO A 136 -6.75 19.44 -15.34
CA PRO A 136 -7.54 19.75 -14.16
C PRO A 136 -8.57 18.66 -13.92
N LEU A 137 -8.68 18.28 -12.72
CA LEU A 137 -9.78 17.43 -12.32
C LEU A 137 -10.99 18.26 -11.96
#